data_f904925aeb7aca7b449adf86cef777e0
#
_entry.id   f904925aeb7aca7b449adf86cef777e0
#
_cell.length_a   1.000
_cell.length_b   1.000
_cell.length_c   1.000
_cell.angle_alpha   90.00
_cell.angle_beta   90.00
_cell.angle_gamma   90.00
#
_symmetry.space_group_name_H-M   'P 1'
#
loop_
_entity.id
_entity.type
_entity.pdbx_description
1 polymer ?
#
loop_
_entity_poly.entity_id
_entity_poly.type
_entity_poly.pdbx_seq_one_letter_code
_entity_poly.pdbx_strand_id
1 'polypeptide(L)'
;MKGILVAVSPEGIIGKNNSIPWHYSADLKRFKRLTTGKTIIMGRKTWESLPIKPLPERRNIVITRSSIEGVECFQSIDDALQTCEGDIWFIGGAGIYEEAMEKADIIDMTLVPDKVNGNNCIYFPKIDETWKEGKTNQLDNHLKLKHKMYTLSLIHI
;
A
#
# COMPACT_ATOMS: atom_id res chain seq x y z
N MET A 1 -11.39 6.06 -7.88
CA MET A 1 -10.17 5.26 -8.10
C MET A 1 -9.79 4.54 -6.81
N LYS A 2 -9.51 3.27 -6.91
CA LYS A 2 -9.00 2.47 -5.79
C LYS A 2 -7.60 1.99 -6.15
N GLY A 3 -6.61 2.38 -5.35
CA GLY A 3 -5.22 2.05 -5.62
C GLY A 3 -4.54 1.30 -4.49
N ILE A 4 -3.59 0.46 -4.85
CA ILE A 4 -2.65 -0.14 -3.92
C ILE A 4 -1.38 0.71 -3.96
N LEU A 5 -0.90 1.10 -2.80
CA LEU A 5 0.33 1.88 -2.67
C LEU A 5 1.33 1.08 -1.85
N VAL A 6 2.47 0.75 -2.43
CA VAL A 6 3.42 -0.17 -1.81
C VAL A 6 4.86 0.12 -2.25
N ALA A 7 5.81 -0.15 -1.36
CA ALA A 7 7.23 -0.19 -1.69
C ALA A 7 7.71 -1.63 -1.52
N VAL A 8 8.51 -2.12 -2.47
CA VAL A 8 8.99 -3.51 -2.46
C VAL A 8 10.48 -3.58 -2.73
N SER A 9 11.14 -4.57 -2.13
CA SER A 9 12.53 -4.92 -2.44
C SER A 9 12.62 -5.67 -3.77
N PRO A 10 13.86 -5.92 -4.28
CA PRO A 10 14.02 -6.73 -5.49
C PRO A 10 13.42 -8.12 -5.39
N GLU A 11 13.35 -8.69 -4.18
CA GLU A 11 12.77 -10.01 -3.92
C GLU A 11 11.24 -9.99 -3.81
N GLY A 12 10.62 -8.81 -3.82
CA GLY A 12 9.18 -8.67 -3.60
C GLY A 12 8.79 -8.55 -2.14
N ILE A 13 9.73 -8.26 -1.27
CA ILE A 13 9.51 -8.16 0.17
C ILE A 13 9.00 -6.78 0.54
N ILE A 14 8.00 -6.73 1.43
CA ILE A 14 7.37 -5.51 1.90
C ILE A 14 7.60 -5.28 3.39
N GLY A 15 8.10 -6.27 4.11
CA GLY A 15 8.37 -6.15 5.53
C GLY A 15 9.24 -7.29 6.03
N LYS A 16 9.85 -7.07 7.20
CA LYS A 16 10.62 -8.07 7.91
C LYS A 16 10.56 -7.78 9.39
N ASN A 17 10.32 -8.81 10.22
CA ASN A 17 10.22 -8.67 11.67
C ASN A 17 9.23 -7.57 12.08
N ASN A 18 8.06 -7.54 11.44
CA ASN A 18 6.97 -6.58 11.70
C ASN A 18 7.34 -5.11 11.44
N SER A 19 8.36 -4.85 10.64
CA SER A 19 8.76 -3.50 10.27
C SER A 19 9.18 -3.46 8.80
N ILE A 20 9.29 -2.23 8.26
CA ILE A 20 9.83 -2.01 6.92
C ILE A 20 11.34 -1.86 7.06
N PRO A 21 12.15 -2.72 6.40
CA PRO A 21 13.60 -2.77 6.65
C PRO A 21 14.41 -1.68 5.93
N TRP A 22 13.77 -0.68 5.35
CA TRP A 22 14.43 0.45 4.70
C TRP A 22 13.73 1.76 5.04
N HIS A 23 14.41 2.87 4.76
CA HIS A 23 13.85 4.20 4.98
C HIS A 23 14.30 5.15 3.88
N TYR A 24 13.36 5.71 3.14
CA TYR A 24 13.61 6.68 2.07
C TYR A 24 12.67 7.87 2.20
N SER A 25 13.22 9.03 2.48
CA SER A 25 12.43 10.26 2.61
C SER A 25 11.65 10.61 1.35
N ALA A 26 12.24 10.35 0.17
CA ALA A 26 11.58 10.61 -1.10
C ALA A 26 10.30 9.80 -1.25
N ASP A 27 10.32 8.53 -0.82
CA ASP A 27 9.15 7.67 -0.88
C ASP A 27 8.09 8.11 0.13
N LEU A 28 8.49 8.49 1.33
CA LEU A 28 7.57 9.00 2.35
C LEU A 28 6.90 10.31 1.92
N LYS A 29 7.64 11.20 1.28
CA LYS A 29 7.08 12.45 0.74
C LYS A 29 6.10 12.17 -0.38
N ARG A 30 6.40 11.21 -1.24
CA ARG A 30 5.51 10.80 -2.31
C ARG A 30 4.24 10.17 -1.74
N PHE A 31 4.36 9.30 -0.75
CA PHE A 31 3.23 8.71 -0.04
C PHE A 31 2.30 9.81 0.48
N LYS A 32 2.85 10.79 1.17
CA LYS A 32 2.07 11.91 1.70
C LYS A 32 1.36 12.67 0.58
N ARG A 33 2.07 12.99 -0.50
CA ARG A 33 1.51 13.73 -1.63
C ARG A 33 0.35 13.00 -2.30
N LEU A 34 0.48 11.69 -2.47
CA LEU A 34 -0.55 10.87 -3.12
C LEU A 34 -1.79 10.67 -2.24
N THR A 35 -1.60 10.58 -0.93
CA THR A 35 -2.68 10.22 -0.02
C THR A 35 -3.39 11.41 0.63
N THR A 36 -2.78 12.59 0.66
CA THR A 36 -3.37 13.78 1.29
C THR A 36 -4.72 14.12 0.65
N GLY A 37 -5.73 14.32 1.49
CA GLY A 37 -7.10 14.59 1.03
C GLY A 37 -7.86 13.35 0.59
N LYS A 38 -7.27 12.18 0.71
CA LYS A 38 -7.86 10.91 0.27
C LYS A 38 -8.18 10.01 1.46
N THR A 39 -8.73 8.83 1.16
CA THR A 39 -8.96 7.79 2.16
C THR A 39 -7.83 6.77 2.09
N ILE A 40 -7.32 6.39 3.25
CA ILE A 40 -6.34 5.31 3.37
C ILE A 40 -6.94 4.16 4.17
N ILE A 41 -6.79 2.95 3.66
CA ILE A 41 -7.29 1.72 4.30
C ILE A 41 -6.10 0.84 4.64
N MET A 42 -6.06 0.37 5.87
CA MET A 42 -4.93 -0.40 6.40
C MET A 42 -5.39 -1.48 7.35
N GLY A 43 -4.53 -2.44 7.61
CA GLY A 43 -4.72 -3.42 8.66
C GLY A 43 -4.24 -2.88 10.00
N ARG A 44 -4.56 -3.62 11.06
CA ARG A 44 -4.25 -3.19 12.43
C ARG A 44 -2.75 -3.02 12.67
N LYS A 45 -1.91 -3.95 12.19
CA LYS A 45 -0.46 -3.85 12.40
C LYS A 45 0.13 -2.63 11.73
N THR A 46 -0.35 -2.29 10.55
CA THR A 46 0.07 -1.06 9.85
C THR A 46 -0.31 0.16 10.67
N TRP A 47 -1.53 0.20 11.18
CA TRP A 47 -1.96 1.29 12.08
C TRP A 47 -1.03 1.43 13.27
N GLU A 48 -0.72 0.32 13.95
CA GLU A 48 0.15 0.32 15.12
C GLU A 48 1.57 0.80 14.80
N SER A 49 2.03 0.60 13.56
CA SER A 49 3.37 1.00 13.12
C SER A 49 3.48 2.48 12.72
N LEU A 50 2.36 3.19 12.57
CA LEU A 50 2.40 4.57 12.12
C LEU A 50 3.08 5.47 13.15
N PRO A 51 3.98 6.38 12.72
CA PRO A 51 4.65 7.30 13.63
C PRO A 51 3.71 8.36 14.20
N ILE A 52 2.68 8.73 13.44
CA ILE A 52 1.63 9.68 13.85
C ILE A 52 0.29 9.00 13.58
N LYS A 53 -0.60 8.99 14.55
CA LYS A 53 -1.91 8.30 14.46
C LYS A 53 -3.03 9.22 14.90
N PRO A 54 -4.04 9.46 14.04
CA PRO A 54 -4.12 9.09 12.62
C PRO A 54 -3.18 9.95 11.77
N LEU A 55 -2.93 9.50 10.54
CA LEU A 55 -2.18 10.32 9.59
C LEU A 55 -3.03 11.56 9.25
N PRO A 56 -2.47 12.78 9.41
CA PRO A 56 -3.26 14.00 9.24
C PRO A 56 -3.70 14.23 7.81
N GLU A 57 -4.80 14.96 7.64
CA GLU A 57 -5.37 15.37 6.35
C GLU A 57 -5.81 14.22 5.46
N ARG A 58 -6.07 13.06 6.05
CA ARG A 58 -6.57 11.88 5.36
C ARG A 58 -7.63 11.21 6.19
N ARG A 59 -8.57 10.56 5.53
CA ARG A 59 -9.50 9.69 6.23
C ARG A 59 -8.80 8.35 6.48
N ASN A 60 -8.55 8.02 7.75
CA ASN A 60 -7.90 6.78 8.14
C ASN A 60 -8.95 5.73 8.47
N ILE A 61 -8.84 4.56 7.85
CA ILE A 61 -9.73 3.42 8.10
C ILE A 61 -8.86 2.20 8.41
N VAL A 62 -9.18 1.53 9.50
CA VAL A 62 -8.52 0.28 9.90
C VAL A 62 -9.48 -0.88 9.76
N ILE A 63 -9.05 -1.94 9.09
CA ILE A 63 -9.83 -3.17 8.97
C ILE A 63 -9.42 -4.08 10.12
N THR A 64 -10.36 -4.32 11.03
CA THR A 64 -10.14 -5.12 12.24
C THR A 64 -11.46 -5.60 12.78
N ARG A 65 -11.45 -6.71 13.52
CA ARG A 65 -12.65 -7.24 14.16
C ARG A 65 -12.99 -6.50 15.45
N SER A 66 -12.02 -5.82 16.04
CA SER A 66 -12.21 -5.04 17.26
C SER A 66 -12.30 -3.56 16.91
N SER A 67 -12.73 -2.75 17.88
CA SER A 67 -12.70 -1.30 17.74
C SER A 67 -11.38 -0.76 18.28
N ILE A 68 -10.92 0.35 17.67
CA ILE A 68 -9.72 1.07 18.12
C ILE A 68 -10.16 2.51 18.36
N GLU A 69 -9.83 3.04 19.54
CA GLU A 69 -10.16 4.41 19.86
C GLU A 69 -9.38 5.38 18.96
N GLY A 70 -10.07 6.40 18.47
CA GLY A 70 -9.43 7.46 17.67
C GLY A 70 -9.35 7.21 16.18
N VAL A 71 -9.95 6.12 15.68
CA VAL A 71 -9.94 5.83 14.24
C VAL A 71 -11.20 5.04 13.86
N GLU A 72 -11.65 5.23 12.61
CA GLU A 72 -12.76 4.44 12.07
C GLU A 72 -12.30 3.00 11.83
N CYS A 73 -13.12 2.05 12.26
CA CYS A 73 -12.84 0.62 12.09
C CYS A 73 -14.00 -0.05 11.36
N PHE A 74 -13.66 -0.97 10.47
CA PHE A 74 -14.63 -1.83 9.79
C PHE A 74 -14.11 -3.27 9.84
N GLN A 75 -15.02 -4.22 9.80
CA GLN A 75 -14.64 -5.64 9.85
C GLN A 75 -14.21 -6.18 8.48
N SER A 76 -14.57 -5.49 7.40
CA SER A 76 -14.19 -5.90 6.05
C SER A 76 -13.89 -4.69 5.18
N ILE A 77 -13.10 -4.92 4.13
CA ILE A 77 -12.84 -3.89 3.12
C ILE A 77 -14.15 -3.50 2.43
N ASP A 78 -15.00 -4.47 2.12
CA ASP A 78 -16.26 -4.18 1.44
C ASP A 78 -17.15 -3.24 2.26
N ASP A 79 -17.25 -3.46 3.56
CA ASP A 79 -18.02 -2.58 4.43
C ASP A 79 -17.45 -1.16 4.43
N ALA A 80 -16.14 -1.04 4.49
CA ALA A 80 -15.48 0.26 4.43
C ALA A 80 -15.74 0.96 3.12
N LEU A 81 -15.63 0.26 2.00
CA LEU A 81 -15.80 0.84 0.67
C LEU A 81 -17.19 1.41 0.45
N GLN A 82 -18.21 0.84 1.08
CA GLN A 82 -19.59 1.36 0.99
C GLN A 82 -19.73 2.76 1.55
N THR A 83 -18.81 3.17 2.42
CA THR A 83 -18.85 4.49 3.06
C THR A 83 -17.91 5.49 2.38
N CYS A 84 -17.14 5.06 1.38
CA CYS A 84 -16.09 5.88 0.78
C CYS A 84 -16.55 6.53 -0.52
N GLU A 85 -16.12 7.77 -0.70
CA GLU A 85 -16.27 8.51 -1.94
C GLU A 85 -14.87 8.99 -2.36
N GLY A 86 -14.65 9.13 -3.67
CA GLY A 86 -13.38 9.61 -4.19
C GLY A 86 -12.28 8.55 -4.17
N ASP A 87 -11.05 9.01 -4.14
CA ASP A 87 -9.89 8.14 -4.24
C ASP A 87 -9.57 7.44 -2.92
N ILE A 88 -9.19 6.18 -3.04
CA ILE A 88 -8.87 5.32 -1.90
C ILE A 88 -7.52 4.67 -2.15
N TRP A 89 -6.69 4.61 -1.12
CA TRP A 89 -5.41 3.92 -1.17
C TRP A 89 -5.35 2.83 -0.12
N PHE A 90 -5.06 1.59 -0.57
CA PHE A 90 -4.75 0.47 0.33
C PHE A 90 -3.27 0.50 0.65
N ILE A 91 -2.92 0.64 1.92
CA ILE A 91 -1.53 0.89 2.33
C ILE A 91 -0.88 -0.24 3.13
N GLY A 92 -1.52 -1.38 3.23
CA GLY A 92 -0.96 -2.57 3.83
C GLY A 92 -1.62 -2.97 5.14
N GLY A 93 -1.20 -4.04 5.75
CA GLY A 93 -0.12 -4.93 5.29
C GLY A 93 -0.52 -6.01 4.29
N ALA A 94 0.16 -7.14 4.38
CA ALA A 94 0.02 -8.23 3.41
C ALA A 94 -1.42 -8.70 3.22
N GLY A 95 -2.17 -8.89 4.29
CA GLY A 95 -3.57 -9.32 4.20
C GLY A 95 -4.45 -8.32 3.48
N ILE A 96 -4.22 -7.02 3.72
CA ILE A 96 -4.94 -5.95 3.03
C ILE A 96 -4.57 -5.94 1.55
N TYR A 97 -3.29 -6.06 1.22
CA TYR A 97 -2.85 -6.09 -0.19
C TYR A 97 -3.44 -7.29 -0.93
N GLU A 98 -3.44 -8.45 -0.30
CA GLU A 98 -3.98 -9.65 -0.93
C GLU A 98 -5.46 -9.49 -1.30
N GLU A 99 -6.27 -9.00 -0.37
CA GLU A 99 -7.69 -8.76 -0.61
C GLU A 99 -7.90 -7.61 -1.60
N ALA A 100 -7.07 -6.56 -1.51
CA ALA A 100 -7.16 -5.39 -2.39
C ALA A 100 -6.84 -5.73 -3.85
N MET A 101 -6.08 -6.79 -4.12
CA MET A 101 -5.78 -7.21 -5.50
C MET A 101 -7.03 -7.47 -6.33
N GLU A 102 -8.13 -7.87 -5.70
CA GLU A 102 -9.41 -8.11 -6.38
C GLU A 102 -10.28 -6.86 -6.49
N LYS A 103 -9.91 -5.78 -5.82
CA LYS A 103 -10.74 -4.58 -5.70
C LYS A 103 -10.12 -3.33 -6.31
N ALA A 104 -8.81 -3.30 -6.43
CA ALA A 104 -8.09 -2.11 -6.88
C ALA A 104 -8.07 -1.97 -8.40
N ASP A 105 -7.95 -0.73 -8.84
CA ASP A 105 -7.84 -0.35 -10.27
C ASP A 105 -6.38 -0.22 -10.69
N ILE A 106 -5.50 0.14 -9.75
CA ILE A 106 -4.08 0.35 -10.02
C ILE A 106 -3.23 -0.16 -8.85
N ILE A 107 -1.98 -0.50 -9.16
CA ILE A 107 -0.94 -0.75 -8.16
C ILE A 107 0.17 0.26 -8.43
N ASP A 108 0.41 1.15 -7.47
CA ASP A 108 1.48 2.12 -7.52
C ASP A 108 2.64 1.60 -6.67
N MET A 109 3.74 1.25 -7.32
CA MET A 109 4.83 0.51 -6.69
C MET A 109 6.15 1.27 -6.73
N THR A 110 6.73 1.51 -5.57
CA THR A 110 8.11 1.99 -5.44
C THR A 110 9.03 0.78 -5.34
N LEU A 111 10.09 0.78 -6.14
CA LEU A 111 11.11 -0.28 -6.13
C LEU A 111 12.32 0.24 -5.39
N VAL A 112 12.62 -0.37 -4.24
CA VAL A 112 13.81 -0.02 -3.46
C VAL A 112 14.96 -0.96 -3.81
N PRO A 113 16.21 -0.49 -3.76
CA PRO A 113 17.35 -1.33 -4.12
C PRO A 113 17.81 -2.30 -3.04
N ASP A 114 17.25 -2.16 -1.83
CA ASP A 114 17.67 -2.90 -0.65
C ASP A 114 17.38 -4.38 -0.82
N LYS A 115 18.43 -5.21 -0.73
CA LYS A 115 18.25 -6.66 -0.70
C LYS A 115 17.86 -7.07 0.70
N VAL A 116 16.77 -7.82 0.81
CA VAL A 116 16.25 -8.30 2.07
C VAL A 116 16.19 -9.81 2.04
N ASN A 117 16.69 -10.46 3.09
CA ASN A 117 16.67 -11.90 3.16
C ASN A 117 16.55 -12.35 4.62
N GLY A 118 16.54 -13.66 4.83
CA GLY A 118 16.44 -14.25 6.15
C GLY A 118 15.00 -14.59 6.54
N ASN A 119 14.79 -14.76 7.83
CA ASN A 119 13.52 -15.20 8.37
C ASN A 119 12.55 -14.04 8.57
N ASN A 120 11.27 -14.38 8.69
CA ASN A 120 10.19 -13.43 9.02
C ASN A 120 10.01 -12.33 7.96
N CYS A 121 10.29 -12.65 6.70
CA CYS A 121 10.03 -11.75 5.58
C CYS A 121 8.59 -11.88 5.11
N ILE A 122 7.99 -10.74 4.78
CA ILE A 122 6.62 -10.64 4.27
C ILE A 122 6.69 -10.19 2.82
N TYR A 123 5.97 -10.89 1.93
CA TYR A 123 6.01 -10.64 0.50
C TYR A 123 4.73 -9.96 0.03
N PHE A 124 4.87 -9.13 -1.01
CA PHE A 124 3.72 -8.64 -1.74
C PHE A 124 3.03 -9.81 -2.46
N PRO A 125 1.69 -9.81 -2.59
CA PRO A 125 0.99 -10.87 -3.31
C PRO A 125 1.50 -11.03 -4.74
N LYS A 126 1.41 -12.25 -5.28
CA LYS A 126 1.77 -12.50 -6.66
C LYS A 126 0.90 -11.66 -7.60
N ILE A 127 1.54 -10.97 -8.53
CA ILE A 127 0.86 -10.18 -9.55
C ILE A 127 0.71 -11.05 -10.78
N ASP A 128 -0.54 -11.37 -11.13
CA ASP A 128 -0.84 -12.26 -12.26
C ASP A 128 -1.19 -11.47 -13.53
N GLU A 129 -1.68 -12.17 -14.54
CA GLU A 129 -2.00 -11.60 -15.85
C GLU A 129 -3.22 -10.68 -15.87
N THR A 130 -3.98 -10.58 -14.78
CA THR A 130 -5.04 -9.57 -14.69
C THR A 130 -4.47 -8.16 -14.64
N TRP A 131 -3.18 -8.05 -14.36
CA TRP A 131 -2.49 -6.78 -14.26
C TRP A 131 -1.53 -6.58 -15.44
N LYS A 132 -1.56 -5.37 -16.01
CA LYS A 132 -0.62 -4.94 -17.04
C LYS A 132 0.50 -4.14 -16.38
N GLU A 133 1.74 -4.62 -16.53
CA GLU A 133 2.91 -3.94 -16.00
C GLU A 133 3.23 -2.71 -16.82
N GLY A 134 3.40 -1.57 -16.14
CA GLY A 134 3.82 -0.32 -16.76
C GLY A 134 5.34 -0.19 -16.82
N LYS A 135 5.80 0.92 -17.38
CA LYS A 135 7.23 1.21 -17.47
C LYS A 135 7.81 1.50 -16.10
N THR A 136 9.06 1.08 -15.90
CA THR A 136 9.83 1.43 -14.73
C THR A 136 10.54 2.75 -14.99
N ASN A 137 10.32 3.72 -14.09
CA ASN A 137 10.91 5.06 -14.18
C ASN A 137 11.67 5.36 -12.90
N GLN A 138 12.55 6.37 -12.97
CA GLN A 138 13.23 6.87 -11.77
C GLN A 138 12.23 7.67 -10.93
N LEU A 139 12.27 7.47 -9.62
CA LEU A 139 11.36 8.16 -8.70
C LEU A 139 11.92 9.54 -8.35
N ASP A 140 11.16 10.61 -8.67
CA ASP A 140 11.45 12.00 -8.23
C ASP A 140 12.94 12.39 -8.30
N ASN A 141 13.63 11.99 -9.37
CA ASN A 141 15.07 12.25 -9.55
C ASN A 141 15.97 11.58 -8.50
N HIS A 142 15.45 10.63 -7.75
CA HIS A 142 16.24 9.86 -6.79
C HIS A 142 17.03 8.77 -7.51
N LEU A 143 18.36 8.75 -7.33
CA LEU A 143 19.24 7.85 -8.09
C LEU A 143 18.98 6.37 -7.84
N LYS A 144 18.48 6.01 -6.66
CA LYS A 144 18.33 4.61 -6.25
C LYS A 144 16.90 4.09 -6.31
N LEU A 145 15.92 4.98 -6.25
CA LEU A 145 14.52 4.58 -6.20
C LEU A 145 13.91 4.59 -7.60
N LYS A 146 13.14 3.56 -7.89
CA LYS A 146 12.39 3.45 -9.13
C LYS A 146 10.91 3.29 -8.82
N HIS A 147 10.11 3.51 -9.82
CA HIS A 147 8.66 3.48 -9.71
C HIS A 147 8.06 2.81 -10.92
N LYS A 148 7.04 2.01 -10.72
CA LYS A 148 6.20 1.53 -11.80
C LYS A 148 4.76 1.40 -11.34
N MET A 149 3.84 1.42 -12.28
CA MET A 149 2.43 1.31 -12.02
C MET A 149 1.87 0.14 -12.82
N TYR A 150 1.05 -0.66 -12.14
CA TYR A 150 0.28 -1.71 -12.80
C TYR A 150 -1.15 -1.22 -12.99
N THR A 151 -1.74 -1.55 -14.11
CA THR A 151 -3.14 -1.26 -14.41
C THR A 151 -3.84 -2.56 -14.78
N LEU A 152 -5.16 -2.57 -14.71
CA LEU A 152 -5.91 -3.76 -15.09
C LEU A 152 -5.74 -4.04 -16.58
N SER A 153 -5.54 -5.31 -16.92
CA SER A 153 -5.44 -5.75 -18.30
C SER A 153 -6.80 -5.69 -18.96
N LEU A 154 -6.87 -5.10 -20.17
CA LEU A 154 -8.11 -5.01 -20.94
C LEU A 154 -8.66 -6.39 -21.35
N ILE A 155 -7.82 -7.41 -21.36
CA ILE A 155 -8.20 -8.78 -21.72
C ILE A 155 -9.17 -9.38 -20.70
N HIS A 156 -9.13 -8.87 -19.45
CA HIS A 156 -9.90 -9.40 -18.32
C HIS A 156 -11.06 -8.50 -17.89
N ILE A 157 -11.40 -7.52 -18.69
CA ILE A 157 -12.53 -6.61 -18.40
C ILE A 157 -13.82 -7.14 -19.03
#